data_ae906be7e5ffcc52507161e29d699bbf
#
_entry.id   ae906be7e5ffcc52507161e29d699bbf
#
_cell.length_a   1.000
_cell.length_b   1.000
_cell.length_c   1.000
_cell.angle_alpha   90.00
_cell.angle_beta   90.00
_cell.angle_gamma   90.00
#
_symmetry.space_group_name_H-M   'P 1'
#
loop_
_entity.id
_entity.type
_entity.pdbx_description
1 polymer ?
#
loop_
_entity_poly.entity_id
_entity_poly.type
_entity_poly.pdbx_seq_one_letter_code
_entity_poly.pdbx_strand_id
1 'polypeptide(L)'
;MRNKISFLLILFILLSCSKDRDDEIVELTGDYEISDFVWKGLNEFYYWQESITMLADSIDDNKNTYTKLISENSDPKPFFNSLLSTKDRFSIIVDDYVELQNTLQGIVASNGMEFGLSLQCSGCDEVFGFVKYVHPDSDAFNKNIKRGDLFTHINGIKLNSNNYRELLYNDLLIYEISLSVYENGVFNLTGDKIELIKEENFQKNPIHVSKIINYESNSIGYLMYNQF
;
A
#
# COMPACT_ATOMS: atom_id res chain seq x y z
N MET A 1 -10.11 -54.00 43.22
CA MET A 1 -9.12 -52.90 43.19
C MET A 1 -9.00 -52.22 41.81
N ARG A 2 -9.11 -52.96 40.69
CA ARG A 2 -8.93 -52.46 39.32
C ARG A 2 -9.92 -51.34 38.90
N ASN A 3 -11.19 -51.40 39.35
CA ASN A 3 -12.22 -50.42 39.01
C ASN A 3 -12.09 -49.08 39.79
N LYS A 4 -11.47 -49.09 40.96
CA LYS A 4 -11.25 -47.85 41.76
C LYS A 4 -10.11 -47.02 41.21
N ILE A 5 -9.10 -47.64 40.61
CA ILE A 5 -7.96 -46.96 39.95
C ILE A 5 -8.44 -46.29 38.66
N SER A 6 -9.31 -46.96 37.87
CA SER A 6 -9.87 -46.40 36.63
C SER A 6 -10.74 -45.17 36.90
N PHE A 7 -11.52 -45.18 38.00
CA PHE A 7 -12.35 -44.03 38.39
C PHE A 7 -11.51 -42.84 38.87
N LEU A 8 -10.41 -43.12 39.57
CA LEU A 8 -9.48 -42.08 40.02
C LEU A 8 -8.75 -41.41 38.85
N LEU A 9 -8.41 -42.18 37.80
CA LEU A 9 -7.74 -41.69 36.61
C LEU A 9 -8.68 -40.78 35.78
N ILE A 10 -9.98 -41.09 35.70
CA ILE A 10 -10.98 -40.27 35.01
C ILE A 10 -11.24 -38.93 35.79
N LEU A 11 -11.20 -38.95 37.11
CA LEU A 11 -11.36 -37.76 37.94
C LEU A 11 -10.19 -36.77 37.76
N PHE A 12 -8.97 -37.29 37.53
CA PHE A 12 -7.79 -36.44 37.27
C PHE A 12 -7.85 -35.70 35.89
N ILE A 13 -8.51 -36.31 34.90
CA ILE A 13 -8.68 -35.69 33.58
C ILE A 13 -9.68 -34.51 33.63
N LEU A 14 -10.65 -34.54 34.54
CA LEU A 14 -11.66 -33.51 34.70
C LEU A 14 -11.16 -32.27 35.48
N LEU A 15 -9.99 -32.35 36.12
CA LEU A 15 -9.37 -31.23 36.84
C LEU A 15 -8.33 -30.48 36.01
N SER A 16 -8.10 -30.90 34.74
CA SER A 16 -7.11 -30.30 33.84
C SER A 16 -7.63 -29.12 33.01
N CYS A 17 -8.85 -28.63 33.26
CA CYS A 17 -9.25 -27.30 32.79
C CYS A 17 -8.86 -26.29 33.87
N SER A 18 -7.59 -25.87 33.87
CA SER A 18 -7.24 -24.56 34.39
C SER A 18 -7.84 -23.54 33.42
N LYS A 19 -8.66 -22.59 33.90
CA LYS A 19 -8.92 -21.39 33.14
C LYS A 19 -7.54 -20.76 32.86
N ASP A 20 -7.11 -20.81 31.60
CA ASP A 20 -6.05 -19.94 31.15
C ASP A 20 -6.47 -18.51 31.52
N ARG A 21 -5.63 -17.80 32.21
CA ARG A 21 -5.88 -16.40 32.55
C ARG A 21 -5.85 -15.49 31.31
N ASP A 22 -5.48 -16.05 30.17
CA ASP A 22 -5.44 -15.42 28.86
C ASP A 22 -6.84 -15.12 28.30
N ASP A 23 -7.92 -15.69 28.90
CA ASP A 23 -9.30 -15.52 28.44
C ASP A 23 -10.01 -14.30 29.01
N GLU A 24 -9.36 -13.46 29.82
CA GLU A 24 -9.98 -12.21 30.29
C GLU A 24 -9.79 -11.12 29.23
N ILE A 25 -10.62 -11.17 28.19
CA ILE A 25 -10.64 -10.17 27.12
C ILE A 25 -10.84 -8.78 27.75
N VAL A 26 -9.81 -7.97 27.66
CA VAL A 26 -9.91 -6.55 28.00
C VAL A 26 -10.57 -5.84 26.81
N GLU A 27 -11.86 -5.55 26.92
CA GLU A 27 -12.56 -4.73 25.94
C GLU A 27 -12.36 -3.24 26.28
N LEU A 28 -11.66 -2.54 25.41
CA LEU A 28 -11.56 -1.09 25.44
C LEU A 28 -12.58 -0.53 24.44
N THR A 29 -13.36 0.46 24.86
CA THR A 29 -14.43 1.06 24.06
C THR A 29 -14.15 2.54 23.80
N GLY A 30 -14.80 3.10 22.76
CA GLY A 30 -14.67 4.50 22.41
C GLY A 30 -13.36 4.79 21.66
N ASP A 31 -12.67 5.86 22.03
CA ASP A 31 -11.48 6.38 21.31
C ASP A 31 -10.29 5.40 21.24
N TYR A 32 -10.32 4.33 22.06
CA TYR A 32 -9.25 3.34 22.15
C TYR A 32 -9.55 2.04 21.40
N GLU A 33 -10.75 1.86 20.90
CA GLU A 33 -11.21 0.60 20.28
C GLU A 33 -10.36 0.21 19.07
N ILE A 34 -10.00 1.18 18.23
CA ILE A 34 -9.19 0.92 17.03
C ILE A 34 -7.76 0.57 17.43
N SER A 35 -7.16 1.27 18.38
CA SER A 35 -5.82 0.96 18.88
C SER A 35 -5.76 -0.41 19.58
N ASP A 36 -6.81 -0.77 20.31
CA ASP A 36 -7.00 -2.11 20.90
C ASP A 36 -7.03 -3.19 19.80
N PHE A 37 -7.85 -2.98 18.77
CA PHE A 37 -7.93 -3.88 17.62
C PHE A 37 -6.59 -4.00 16.88
N VAL A 38 -5.89 -2.90 16.66
CA VAL A 38 -4.55 -2.87 16.02
C VAL A 38 -3.56 -3.71 16.81
N TRP A 39 -3.50 -3.53 18.14
CA TRP A 39 -2.58 -4.28 18.99
C TRP A 39 -2.88 -5.78 18.95
N LYS A 40 -4.14 -6.16 19.18
CA LYS A 40 -4.58 -7.57 19.16
C LYS A 40 -4.30 -8.24 17.81
N GLY A 41 -4.60 -7.55 16.72
CA GLY A 41 -4.34 -8.07 15.39
C GLY A 41 -2.86 -8.28 15.09
N LEU A 42 -1.99 -7.35 15.52
CA LEU A 42 -0.55 -7.49 15.34
C LEU A 42 0.06 -8.51 16.31
N ASN A 43 -0.41 -8.59 17.55
CA ASN A 43 0.04 -9.58 18.51
C ASN A 43 -0.24 -11.00 17.99
N GLU A 44 -1.44 -11.28 17.44
CA GLU A 44 -1.86 -12.59 16.99
C GLU A 44 -1.29 -13.00 15.61
N PHE A 45 -1.22 -12.05 14.66
CA PHE A 45 -0.97 -12.38 13.25
C PHE A 45 0.30 -11.80 12.65
N TYR A 46 1.04 -10.94 13.38
CA TYR A 46 2.17 -10.25 12.79
C TYR A 46 3.40 -11.15 12.68
N TYR A 47 3.96 -11.28 11.49
CA TYR A 47 5.11 -12.16 11.24
C TYR A 47 6.34 -11.88 12.11
N TRP A 48 6.57 -10.62 12.49
CA TRP A 48 7.70 -10.23 13.36
C TRP A 48 7.28 -9.95 14.81
N GLN A 49 6.13 -10.43 15.25
CA GLN A 49 5.57 -10.20 16.60
C GLN A 49 6.61 -10.44 17.70
N GLU A 50 7.30 -11.59 17.68
CA GLU A 50 8.30 -11.98 18.68
C GLU A 50 9.49 -10.99 18.82
N SER A 51 9.77 -10.21 17.78
CA SER A 51 10.86 -9.23 17.77
C SER A 51 10.45 -7.84 18.27
N ILE A 52 9.17 -7.62 18.54
CA ILE A 52 8.61 -6.34 18.96
C ILE A 52 8.21 -6.42 20.44
N THR A 53 8.97 -5.79 21.32
CA THR A 53 8.74 -5.83 22.76
C THR A 53 7.33 -5.39 23.17
N MET A 54 6.74 -4.42 22.47
CA MET A 54 5.37 -3.94 22.73
C MET A 54 4.29 -4.90 22.25
N LEU A 55 4.63 -5.96 21.52
CA LEU A 55 3.72 -7.02 21.08
C LEU A 55 3.97 -8.33 21.85
N ALA A 56 4.72 -8.32 22.94
CA ALA A 56 4.94 -9.52 23.74
C ALA A 56 3.63 -9.98 24.40
N ASP A 57 3.35 -11.28 24.38
CA ASP A 57 2.12 -11.88 24.94
C ASP A 57 1.92 -11.53 26.42
N SER A 58 3.02 -11.32 27.15
CA SER A 58 2.97 -10.90 28.56
C SER A 58 2.42 -9.49 28.79
N ILE A 59 2.19 -8.70 27.77
CA ILE A 59 1.65 -7.33 27.90
C ILE A 59 0.18 -7.38 28.34
N ASP A 60 -0.63 -8.22 27.75
CA ASP A 60 -2.05 -8.35 28.07
C ASP A 60 -2.34 -9.28 29.26
N ASP A 61 -1.40 -10.11 29.69
CA ASP A 61 -1.43 -10.82 30.97
C ASP A 61 -1.69 -9.88 32.14
N ASN A 62 -1.29 -8.60 32.02
CA ASN A 62 -1.51 -7.59 33.02
C ASN A 62 -2.41 -6.46 32.50
N LYS A 63 -3.69 -6.52 32.89
CA LYS A 63 -4.71 -5.54 32.52
C LYS A 63 -4.27 -4.08 32.65
N ASN A 64 -3.58 -3.73 33.73
CA ASN A 64 -3.15 -2.34 33.96
C ASN A 64 -2.07 -1.95 32.96
N THR A 65 -1.12 -2.84 32.66
CA THR A 65 -0.06 -2.61 31.67
C THR A 65 -0.64 -2.44 30.28
N TYR A 66 -1.56 -3.33 29.90
CA TYR A 66 -2.24 -3.29 28.62
C TYR A 66 -3.07 -2.00 28.45
N THR A 67 -3.97 -1.73 29.41
CA THR A 67 -4.80 -0.52 29.37
C THR A 67 -3.98 0.76 29.28
N LYS A 68 -2.85 0.81 30.02
CA LYS A 68 -1.93 1.95 29.96
C LYS A 68 -1.31 2.08 28.54
N LEU A 69 -0.81 0.98 27.98
CA LEU A 69 -0.24 0.98 26.64
C LEU A 69 -1.22 1.54 25.61
N ILE A 70 -2.47 1.05 25.60
CA ILE A 70 -3.45 1.51 24.64
C ILE A 70 -3.88 2.97 24.90
N SER A 71 -4.06 3.36 26.15
CA SER A 71 -4.47 4.74 26.49
C SER A 71 -3.40 5.80 26.16
N GLU A 72 -2.14 5.44 26.21
CA GLU A 72 -1.03 6.31 25.81
C GLU A 72 -0.88 6.37 24.27
N ASN A 73 -1.56 5.49 23.53
CA ASN A 73 -1.49 5.35 22.07
C ASN A 73 -2.91 5.36 21.45
N SER A 74 -3.69 6.39 21.75
CA SER A 74 -5.07 6.53 21.27
C SER A 74 -5.20 6.79 19.76
N ASP A 75 -4.17 7.36 19.12
CA ASP A 75 -4.12 7.50 17.67
C ASP A 75 -3.64 6.19 17.03
N PRO A 76 -4.52 5.44 16.34
CA PRO A 76 -4.19 4.11 15.84
C PRO A 76 -3.11 4.11 14.76
N LYS A 77 -2.96 5.18 13.97
CA LYS A 77 -2.04 5.21 12.85
C LYS A 77 -0.57 5.35 13.26
N PRO A 78 -0.18 6.33 14.10
CA PRO A 78 1.15 6.35 14.70
C PRO A 78 1.43 5.11 15.54
N PHE A 79 0.45 4.61 16.28
CA PHE A 79 0.59 3.42 17.10
C PHE A 79 0.90 2.18 16.25
N PHE A 80 0.11 1.89 15.21
CA PHE A 80 0.40 0.82 14.25
C PHE A 80 1.82 0.91 13.72
N ASN A 81 2.23 2.09 13.24
CA ASN A 81 3.57 2.28 12.69
C ASN A 81 4.69 2.04 13.73
N SER A 82 4.45 2.34 15.01
CA SER A 82 5.41 2.11 16.09
C SER A 82 5.61 0.63 16.43
N LEU A 83 4.62 -0.21 16.10
CA LEU A 83 4.63 -1.65 16.31
C LEU A 83 5.26 -2.44 15.15
N LEU A 84 5.62 -1.77 14.04
CA LEU A 84 6.19 -2.46 12.89
C LEU A 84 7.70 -2.65 13.02
N SER A 85 8.17 -3.81 12.54
CA SER A 85 9.59 -4.08 12.36
C SER A 85 10.17 -3.21 11.24
N THR A 86 11.42 -2.76 11.39
CA THR A 86 12.15 -2.05 10.33
C THR A 86 12.38 -2.89 9.06
N LYS A 87 12.16 -4.20 9.13
CA LYS A 87 12.22 -5.12 7.98
C LYS A 87 10.91 -5.17 7.22
N ASP A 88 9.81 -4.72 7.82
CA ASP A 88 8.50 -4.72 7.20
C ASP A 88 8.40 -3.64 6.11
N ARG A 89 7.91 -4.04 4.96
CA ARG A 89 7.70 -3.17 3.79
C ARG A 89 6.29 -3.29 3.21
N PHE A 90 5.43 -4.08 3.82
CA PHE A 90 4.14 -4.47 3.24
C PHE A 90 2.95 -4.13 4.14
N SER A 91 3.14 -4.09 5.47
CA SER A 91 2.04 -3.76 6.38
C SER A 91 1.65 -2.30 6.25
N ILE A 92 0.36 -2.07 6.07
CA ILE A 92 -0.21 -0.73 5.91
C ILE A 92 -1.44 -0.58 6.80
N ILE A 93 -1.70 0.64 7.24
CA ILE A 93 -2.96 1.06 7.83
C ILE A 93 -3.57 2.17 6.96
N VAL A 94 -4.85 2.10 6.72
CA VAL A 94 -5.59 3.08 5.90
C VAL A 94 -6.73 3.68 6.69
N ASP A 95 -7.13 4.90 6.35
CA ASP A 95 -8.24 5.60 7.02
C ASP A 95 -9.61 5.14 6.48
N ASP A 96 -9.66 4.71 5.23
CA ASP A 96 -10.89 4.24 4.56
C ASP A 96 -10.67 2.88 3.88
N TYR A 97 -11.38 1.87 4.37
CA TYR A 97 -11.31 0.53 3.79
C TYR A 97 -11.97 0.44 2.40
N VAL A 98 -12.94 1.30 2.11
CA VAL A 98 -13.62 1.34 0.80
C VAL A 98 -12.65 1.83 -0.26
N GLU A 99 -11.85 2.85 0.05
CA GLU A 99 -10.80 3.35 -0.83
C GLU A 99 -9.74 2.26 -1.10
N LEU A 100 -9.32 1.53 -0.06
CA LEU A 100 -8.42 0.39 -0.22
C LEU A 100 -9.05 -0.71 -1.09
N GLN A 101 -10.31 -1.06 -0.85
CA GLN A 101 -11.02 -2.06 -1.64
C GLN A 101 -11.12 -1.65 -3.11
N ASN A 102 -11.46 -0.40 -3.40
CA ASN A 102 -11.50 0.14 -4.74
C ASN A 102 -10.13 0.05 -5.41
N THR A 103 -9.08 0.46 -4.70
CA THR A 103 -7.69 0.37 -5.19
C THR A 103 -7.30 -1.06 -5.57
N LEU A 104 -7.64 -2.04 -4.71
CA LEU A 104 -7.39 -3.47 -4.98
C LEU A 104 -8.20 -3.99 -6.17
N GLN A 105 -9.35 -3.40 -6.46
CA GLN A 105 -10.16 -3.68 -7.65
C GLN A 105 -9.72 -2.90 -8.89
N GLY A 106 -8.67 -2.08 -8.79
CA GLY A 106 -8.18 -1.23 -9.86
C GLY A 106 -9.03 0.01 -10.13
N ILE A 107 -9.90 0.40 -9.19
CA ILE A 107 -10.70 1.63 -9.24
C ILE A 107 -9.94 2.69 -8.47
N VAL A 108 -9.41 3.70 -9.17
CA VAL A 108 -8.59 4.77 -8.58
C VAL A 108 -8.84 6.10 -9.30
N ALA A 109 -8.50 7.20 -8.65
CA ALA A 109 -8.44 8.49 -9.36
C ALA A 109 -7.25 8.49 -10.31
N SER A 110 -7.49 8.47 -11.61
CA SER A 110 -6.43 8.37 -12.63
C SER A 110 -6.78 9.11 -13.91
N ASN A 111 -5.79 9.72 -14.54
CA ASN A 111 -5.92 10.22 -15.92
C ASN A 111 -5.49 9.17 -16.96
N GLY A 112 -5.15 7.96 -16.53
CA GLY A 112 -4.73 6.86 -17.38
C GLY A 112 -3.27 6.85 -17.79
N MET A 113 -2.46 7.81 -17.39
CA MET A 113 -1.02 7.82 -17.62
C MET A 113 -0.28 7.02 -16.54
N GLU A 114 0.36 5.94 -16.92
CA GLU A 114 1.26 5.19 -16.04
C GLU A 114 2.71 5.59 -16.33
N PHE A 115 3.40 6.05 -15.30
CA PHE A 115 4.75 6.60 -15.44
C PHE A 115 5.73 6.00 -14.44
N GLY A 116 7.00 6.23 -14.67
CA GLY A 116 8.08 6.02 -13.73
C GLY A 116 8.83 7.32 -13.47
N LEU A 117 9.58 7.36 -12.40
CA LEU A 117 10.44 8.49 -12.05
C LEU A 117 11.89 8.01 -11.97
N SER A 118 12.81 8.89 -12.35
CA SER A 118 14.25 8.67 -12.17
C SER A 118 14.97 10.00 -11.95
N LEU A 119 16.14 9.93 -11.34
CA LEU A 119 17.06 11.07 -11.28
C LEU A 119 17.60 11.38 -12.67
N GLN A 120 17.78 12.66 -12.99
CA GLN A 120 18.34 13.10 -14.29
C GLN A 120 19.81 12.72 -14.43
N CYS A 121 20.54 12.61 -13.32
CA CYS A 121 21.93 12.18 -13.28
C CYS A 121 22.29 11.49 -11.96
N SER A 122 23.44 10.85 -11.90
CA SER A 122 23.97 10.30 -10.64
C SER A 122 24.39 11.42 -9.71
N GLY A 123 23.77 11.48 -8.52
CA GLY A 123 24.09 12.47 -7.48
C GLY A 123 23.47 13.86 -7.68
N CYS A 124 22.56 14.04 -8.65
CA CYS A 124 21.75 15.24 -8.75
C CYS A 124 20.38 15.05 -8.05
N ASP A 125 19.72 16.15 -7.76
CA ASP A 125 18.39 16.16 -7.12
C ASP A 125 17.25 16.24 -8.13
N GLU A 126 17.56 16.59 -9.37
CA GLU A 126 16.55 16.74 -10.42
C GLU A 126 15.97 15.38 -10.81
N VAL A 127 14.64 15.36 -10.89
CA VAL A 127 13.83 14.21 -11.27
C VAL A 127 13.19 14.44 -12.64
N PHE A 128 13.04 13.37 -13.40
CA PHE A 128 12.18 13.35 -14.58
C PHE A 128 11.20 12.19 -14.50
N GLY A 129 10.04 12.38 -15.10
CA GLY A 129 9.07 11.32 -15.34
C GLY A 129 9.18 10.79 -16.76
N PHE A 130 8.90 9.50 -16.91
CA PHE A 130 8.79 8.84 -18.20
C PHE A 130 7.52 8.00 -18.27
N VAL A 131 6.79 8.13 -19.36
CA VAL A 131 5.54 7.40 -19.57
C VAL A 131 5.84 5.94 -19.93
N LYS A 132 5.35 5.01 -19.11
CA LYS A 132 5.45 3.56 -19.33
C LYS A 132 4.40 3.05 -20.33
N TYR A 133 3.17 3.45 -20.11
CA TYR A 133 2.03 3.20 -20.99
C TYR A 133 0.87 4.13 -20.62
N VAL A 134 -0.14 4.17 -21.49
CA VAL A 134 -1.36 4.96 -21.30
C VAL A 134 -2.55 4.05 -21.49
N HIS A 135 -3.49 4.10 -20.56
CA HIS A 135 -4.73 3.34 -20.69
C HIS A 135 -5.59 3.88 -21.85
N PRO A 136 -6.14 2.99 -22.70
CA PRO A 136 -7.09 3.40 -23.72
C PRO A 136 -8.27 4.17 -23.13
N ASP A 137 -8.83 5.08 -23.93
CA ASP A 137 -10.03 5.88 -23.59
C ASP A 137 -9.88 6.80 -22.37
N SER A 138 -8.68 6.97 -21.83
CA SER A 138 -8.36 7.87 -20.73
C SER A 138 -8.10 9.30 -21.18
N ASP A 139 -8.07 10.25 -20.22
CA ASP A 139 -7.75 11.64 -20.49
C ASP A 139 -6.36 11.80 -21.13
N ALA A 140 -5.35 11.12 -20.61
CA ALA A 140 -4.00 11.12 -21.17
C ALA A 140 -3.95 10.55 -22.60
N PHE A 141 -4.73 9.49 -22.88
CA PHE A 141 -4.85 8.94 -24.22
C PHE A 141 -5.44 9.95 -25.21
N ASN A 142 -6.54 10.61 -24.82
CA ASN A 142 -7.21 11.62 -25.63
C ASN A 142 -6.34 12.86 -25.90
N LYS A 143 -5.38 13.12 -25.01
CA LYS A 143 -4.39 14.21 -25.15
C LYS A 143 -3.09 13.78 -25.85
N ASN A 144 -3.09 12.60 -26.48
CA ASN A 144 -1.97 12.05 -27.24
C ASN A 144 -0.67 11.83 -26.44
N ILE A 145 -0.77 11.64 -25.12
CA ILE A 145 0.36 11.15 -24.33
C ILE A 145 0.72 9.74 -24.78
N LYS A 146 2.01 9.46 -24.93
CA LYS A 146 2.52 8.19 -25.46
C LYS A 146 3.60 7.60 -24.58
N ARG A 147 3.77 6.29 -24.69
CA ARG A 147 4.90 5.60 -24.10
C ARG A 147 6.22 6.23 -24.60
N GLY A 148 7.08 6.55 -23.65
CA GLY A 148 8.38 7.17 -23.90
C GLY A 148 8.38 8.69 -23.82
N ASP A 149 7.23 9.33 -23.70
CA ASP A 149 7.18 10.77 -23.41
C ASP A 149 7.85 11.04 -22.07
N LEU A 150 8.63 12.12 -22.02
CA LEU A 150 9.36 12.56 -20.82
C LEU A 150 8.78 13.87 -20.33
N PHE A 151 8.76 14.04 -19.01
CA PHE A 151 8.34 15.31 -18.40
C PHE A 151 9.24 15.63 -17.21
N THR A 152 9.48 16.92 -16.99
CA THR A 152 10.37 17.42 -15.93
C THR A 152 9.71 18.44 -15.01
N HIS A 153 8.50 18.92 -15.32
CA HIS A 153 7.77 19.91 -14.54
C HIS A 153 6.31 19.49 -14.35
N ILE A 154 5.78 19.84 -13.20
CA ILE A 154 4.36 19.72 -12.84
C ILE A 154 3.88 21.12 -12.42
N ASN A 155 2.78 21.61 -13.02
CA ASN A 155 2.24 22.95 -12.76
C ASN A 155 3.31 24.08 -12.87
N GLY A 156 4.25 23.92 -13.82
CA GLY A 156 5.37 24.84 -14.01
C GLY A 156 6.52 24.71 -13.01
N ILE A 157 6.41 23.83 -12.02
CA ILE A 157 7.44 23.58 -11.00
C ILE A 157 8.34 22.41 -11.43
N LYS A 158 9.65 22.62 -11.48
CA LYS A 158 10.63 21.57 -11.82
C LYS A 158 10.65 20.48 -10.75
N LEU A 159 10.58 19.21 -11.18
CA LEU A 159 10.62 18.04 -10.32
C LEU A 159 12.02 17.83 -9.73
N ASN A 160 12.06 17.52 -8.44
CA ASN A 160 13.27 17.12 -7.71
C ASN A 160 12.94 16.08 -6.63
N SER A 161 13.99 15.56 -5.96
CA SER A 161 13.90 14.53 -4.92
C SER A 161 13.06 14.96 -3.70
N ASN A 162 12.87 16.26 -3.46
CA ASN A 162 12.14 16.75 -2.29
C ASN A 162 10.66 17.03 -2.59
N ASN A 163 10.30 17.39 -3.85
CA ASN A 163 8.95 17.86 -4.18
C ASN A 163 8.10 16.89 -5.02
N TYR A 164 8.70 15.84 -5.62
CA TYR A 164 7.98 14.96 -6.56
C TYR A 164 6.76 14.27 -5.92
N ARG A 165 6.83 13.95 -4.62
CA ARG A 165 5.72 13.30 -3.91
C ARG A 165 4.53 14.24 -3.76
N GLU A 166 4.78 15.46 -3.31
CA GLU A 166 3.75 16.48 -3.15
C GLU A 166 3.11 16.87 -4.49
N LEU A 167 3.90 16.94 -5.56
CA LEU A 167 3.41 17.38 -6.88
C LEU A 167 2.65 16.30 -7.66
N LEU A 168 2.99 15.01 -7.48
CA LEU A 168 2.45 13.92 -8.29
C LEU A 168 1.47 12.99 -7.55
N TYR A 169 1.62 12.85 -6.22
CA TYR A 169 0.84 11.93 -5.41
C TYR A 169 -0.07 12.66 -4.42
N ASN A 170 -0.56 13.83 -4.82
CA ASN A 170 -1.58 14.58 -4.10
C ASN A 170 -2.99 14.26 -4.62
N ASP A 171 -4.00 14.75 -3.90
CA ASP A 171 -5.41 14.55 -4.23
C ASP A 171 -5.94 15.49 -5.32
N LEU A 172 -5.07 16.28 -5.97
CA LEU A 172 -5.47 17.15 -7.06
C LEU A 172 -5.95 16.33 -8.25
N LEU A 173 -7.15 16.62 -8.69
CA LEU A 173 -7.74 15.98 -9.87
C LEU A 173 -7.20 16.56 -11.18
N ILE A 174 -6.64 17.75 -11.16
CA ILE A 174 -6.14 18.44 -12.36
C ILE A 174 -4.72 18.92 -12.11
N TYR A 175 -3.82 18.62 -13.03
CA TYR A 175 -2.45 19.13 -13.04
C TYR A 175 -1.87 19.21 -14.45
N GLU A 176 -0.90 20.10 -14.67
CA GLU A 176 -0.19 20.25 -15.95
C GLU A 176 1.16 19.56 -15.90
N ILE A 177 1.50 18.81 -16.93
CA ILE A 177 2.86 18.31 -17.18
C ILE A 177 3.52 19.14 -18.26
N SER A 178 4.82 19.44 -18.12
CA SER A 178 5.61 20.02 -19.22
C SER A 178 6.50 18.94 -19.83
N LEU A 179 6.29 18.68 -21.13
CA LEU A 179 7.04 17.68 -21.86
C LEU A 179 8.50 18.11 -22.08
N SER A 180 9.38 17.12 -22.13
CA SER A 180 10.81 17.30 -22.29
C SER A 180 11.40 16.26 -23.25
N VAL A 181 12.49 16.63 -23.89
CA VAL A 181 13.34 15.71 -24.67
C VAL A 181 14.70 15.60 -24.01
N TYR A 182 15.32 14.42 -24.12
CA TYR A 182 16.69 14.19 -23.64
C TYR A 182 17.64 14.18 -24.82
N GLU A 183 18.44 15.24 -24.93
CA GLU A 183 19.38 15.42 -26.01
C GLU A 183 20.74 15.91 -25.50
N ASN A 184 21.83 15.36 -26.02
CA ASN A 184 23.20 15.70 -25.64
C ASN A 184 23.49 15.67 -24.13
N GLY A 185 22.86 14.74 -23.40
CA GLY A 185 23.05 14.60 -21.96
C GLY A 185 22.20 15.54 -21.10
N VAL A 186 21.29 16.31 -21.69
CA VAL A 186 20.48 17.32 -21.00
C VAL A 186 18.98 17.16 -21.32
N PHE A 187 18.15 17.41 -20.32
CA PHE A 187 16.68 17.50 -20.49
C PHE A 187 16.30 18.92 -20.90
N ASN A 188 15.69 19.07 -22.07
CA ASN A 188 15.19 20.33 -22.60
C ASN A 188 13.67 20.29 -22.68
N LEU A 189 13.00 21.38 -22.26
CA LEU A 189 11.55 21.52 -22.46
C LEU A 189 11.22 21.61 -23.95
N THR A 190 10.21 20.87 -24.41
CA THR A 190 9.69 21.00 -25.79
C THR A 190 8.87 22.26 -26.00
N GLY A 191 8.37 22.86 -24.92
CA GLY A 191 7.37 23.92 -24.94
C GLY A 191 5.93 23.41 -24.80
N ASP A 192 5.72 22.11 -24.98
CA ASP A 192 4.39 21.51 -24.84
C ASP A 192 4.02 21.35 -23.37
N LYS A 193 2.85 21.88 -23.02
CA LYS A 193 2.23 21.78 -21.71
C LYS A 193 0.89 21.09 -21.86
N ILE A 194 0.67 20.04 -21.09
CA ILE A 194 -0.52 19.22 -21.18
C ILE A 194 -1.18 19.17 -19.82
N GLU A 195 -2.36 19.76 -19.71
CA GLU A 195 -3.22 19.62 -18.56
C GLU A 195 -3.82 18.22 -18.56
N LEU A 196 -3.73 17.50 -17.45
CA LEU A 196 -4.27 16.16 -17.25
C LEU A 196 -5.34 16.18 -16.16
N ILE A 197 -6.45 15.49 -16.43
CA ILE A 197 -7.60 15.41 -15.54
C ILE A 197 -7.73 13.95 -15.08
N LYS A 198 -7.71 13.73 -13.74
CA LYS A 198 -8.00 12.42 -13.18
C LYS A 198 -9.51 12.21 -13.11
N GLU A 199 -9.98 11.09 -13.59
CA GLU A 199 -11.32 10.57 -13.33
C GLU A 199 -11.31 9.85 -11.99
N GLU A 200 -12.21 10.20 -11.06
CA GLU A 200 -12.21 9.69 -9.68
C GLU A 200 -12.42 8.18 -9.56
N ASN A 201 -13.22 7.61 -10.44
CA ASN A 201 -13.52 6.17 -10.46
C ASN A 201 -12.99 5.48 -11.72
N PHE A 202 -11.79 5.85 -12.14
CA PHE A 202 -11.18 5.27 -13.32
C PHE A 202 -10.90 3.77 -13.10
N GLN A 203 -11.54 2.91 -13.91
CA GLN A 203 -11.34 1.47 -13.87
C GLN A 203 -10.15 1.07 -14.72
N LYS A 204 -9.03 0.73 -14.09
CA LYS A 204 -7.85 0.20 -14.78
C LYS A 204 -8.13 -1.20 -15.32
N ASN A 205 -7.92 -1.39 -16.63
CA ASN A 205 -7.92 -2.73 -17.21
C ASN A 205 -6.54 -3.36 -17.08
N PRO A 206 -6.39 -4.46 -16.34
CA PRO A 206 -5.09 -5.12 -16.18
C PRO A 206 -4.58 -5.72 -17.50
N ILE A 207 -5.45 -6.07 -18.43
CA ILE A 207 -5.07 -6.56 -19.77
C ILE A 207 -4.86 -5.35 -20.67
N HIS A 208 -3.61 -4.91 -20.82
CA HIS A 208 -3.28 -3.78 -21.67
C HIS A 208 -3.29 -4.12 -23.16
N VAL A 209 -2.75 -5.27 -23.51
CA VAL A 209 -2.76 -5.78 -24.89
C VAL A 209 -3.06 -7.27 -24.90
N SER A 210 -3.99 -7.68 -25.74
CA SER A 210 -4.23 -9.09 -26.08
C SER A 210 -4.39 -9.21 -27.60
N LYS A 211 -3.45 -9.89 -28.26
CA LYS A 211 -3.51 -10.05 -29.72
C LYS A 211 -2.83 -11.33 -30.19
N ILE A 212 -3.21 -11.76 -31.39
CA ILE A 212 -2.53 -12.81 -32.13
C ILE A 212 -1.60 -12.16 -33.16
N ILE A 213 -0.35 -12.55 -33.16
CA ILE A 213 0.65 -12.15 -34.14
C ILE A 213 0.89 -13.34 -35.05
N ASN A 214 0.60 -13.19 -36.33
CA ASN A 214 0.88 -14.21 -37.33
C ASN A 214 2.26 -13.92 -37.93
N TYR A 215 3.15 -14.90 -37.85
CA TYR A 215 4.49 -14.84 -38.43
C TYR A 215 4.77 -16.13 -39.20
N GLU A 216 4.97 -16.02 -40.50
CA GLU A 216 5.07 -17.15 -41.43
C GLU A 216 3.86 -18.10 -41.31
N SER A 217 4.07 -19.37 -40.96
CA SER A 217 3.03 -20.37 -40.74
C SER A 217 2.59 -20.50 -39.27
N ASN A 218 3.10 -19.66 -38.38
CA ASN A 218 2.84 -19.75 -36.95
C ASN A 218 1.92 -18.61 -36.48
N SER A 219 1.06 -18.94 -35.50
CA SER A 219 0.24 -17.96 -34.76
C SER A 219 0.75 -17.88 -33.33
N ILE A 220 1.14 -16.68 -32.90
CA ILE A 220 1.71 -16.40 -31.58
C ILE A 220 0.68 -15.56 -30.79
N GLY A 221 0.23 -16.05 -29.64
CA GLY A 221 -0.56 -15.28 -28.71
C GLY A 221 0.36 -14.32 -27.94
N TYR A 222 0.02 -13.02 -27.92
CA TYR A 222 0.68 -12.01 -27.13
C TYR A 222 -0.29 -11.40 -26.11
N LEU A 223 0.07 -11.49 -24.83
CA LEU A 223 -0.68 -10.89 -23.73
C LEU A 223 0.25 -9.98 -22.92
N MET A 224 -0.15 -8.72 -22.74
CA MET A 224 0.47 -7.79 -21.82
C MET A 224 -0.47 -7.54 -20.64
N TYR A 225 -0.08 -8.04 -19.48
CA TYR A 225 -0.81 -7.91 -18.20
C TYR A 225 -0.01 -7.00 -17.27
N ASN A 226 -0.59 -5.89 -16.81
CA ASN A 226 0.11 -4.81 -16.13
C ASN A 226 -0.21 -4.66 -14.64
N GLN A 227 -1.07 -5.52 -14.09
CA GLN A 227 -1.51 -5.40 -12.70
C GLN A 227 -1.63 -6.78 -12.05
N PHE A 228 -1.14 -6.89 -10.83
CA PHE A 228 -1.34 -8.03 -9.95
C PHE A 228 -2.00 -7.58 -8.67
#